data_abec6ce9f65b721980f58bb62a53bab1
#
_entry.id   abec6ce9f65b721980f58bb62a53bab1
#
_cell.length_a   1.000
_cell.length_b   1.000
_cell.length_c   1.000
_cell.angle_alpha   90.00
_cell.angle_beta   90.00
_cell.angle_gamma   90.00
#
_symmetry.space_group_name_H-M   'P 1'
#
loop_
_entity.id
_entity.type
_entity.pdbx_description
1 polymer ?
#
loop_
_entity_poly.entity_id
_entity_poly.type
_entity_poly.pdbx_seq_one_letter_code
_entity_poly.pdbx_strand_id
1 'polypeptide(L)'
;MTLPWPTGTDDKLDLLENSLGPLVIDWAEWRTDEPGLLNDEGEPWRFTDGQARFLILWYAFDGEGRFVYRRGIKRGAKGVGKDPMAAAMCNIELLGPSQLWWDGDRWAGKRHELPLVQIASNSEAQSKALLRVANSQLGSEAVSFYGLDKGQTATYVKGGSARMEVLTASERSAEGNPATFCVLNESHHMTESSGGKRLAQVARRNVGKSKRALQARIVEFTNAHAQGGGSVGEKSFEAWQKQQSGRYKGLKKDILYDSIEADPRLDFYDAGQRDLALRQAYSDAPWADIPRLSAEIVDPELSAAEAIRFYLNGVAEQEDAYVAAQNFAALADPSKVFHEGDQIALFLDCSKSEDATALMGCRISDGFNQTLGVWSRPRGKRGEGFLVDRAEVDAVVRECFDTYRVVWFGVDPSPAKDDSTEASYWLPVIDGWHRDFGRKLRVWACPGRGGEFCAVGYALVCPGWC
;
A
#
# COMPACT_ATOMS: atom_id res chain seq x y z
N MET A 1 9.11 -13.25 7.61
CA MET A 1 9.85 -11.98 7.95
C MET A 1 10.68 -11.58 6.75
N THR A 2 10.57 -10.35 6.30
CA THR A 2 11.24 -9.86 5.06
C THR A 2 12.57 -9.15 5.32
N LEU A 3 12.93 -8.93 6.60
CA LEU A 3 14.17 -8.25 6.96
C LEU A 3 15.40 -9.02 6.44
N PRO A 4 16.38 -8.33 5.84
CA PRO A 4 17.64 -8.92 5.39
C PRO A 4 18.61 -9.18 6.59
N TRP A 5 18.16 -9.98 7.58
CA TRP A 5 18.93 -10.26 8.77
C TRP A 5 20.02 -11.31 8.45
N PRO A 6 21.29 -11.03 8.78
CA PRO A 6 22.39 -11.96 8.51
C PRO A 6 22.21 -13.28 9.27
N THR A 7 22.62 -14.39 8.65
CA THR A 7 22.58 -15.72 9.28
C THR A 7 23.93 -16.11 9.88
N GLY A 8 25.04 -15.67 9.29
CA GLY A 8 26.39 -15.89 9.77
C GLY A 8 26.72 -15.09 11.04
N THR A 9 27.56 -15.63 11.91
CA THR A 9 27.96 -14.95 13.13
C THR A 9 28.83 -13.72 12.83
N ASP A 10 29.81 -13.85 11.93
CA ASP A 10 30.72 -12.77 11.56
C ASP A 10 29.93 -11.63 10.85
N ASP A 11 29.01 -11.95 9.97
CA ASP A 11 28.15 -10.95 9.31
C ASP A 11 27.25 -10.20 10.32
N LYS A 12 26.83 -10.87 11.41
CA LYS A 12 26.08 -10.23 12.48
C LYS A 12 26.94 -9.29 13.30
N LEU A 13 28.18 -9.70 13.62
CA LEU A 13 29.10 -8.86 14.33
C LEU A 13 29.47 -7.61 13.52
N ASP A 14 29.75 -7.78 12.21
CA ASP A 14 30.03 -6.66 11.31
C ASP A 14 28.83 -5.70 11.24
N LEU A 15 27.60 -6.22 11.15
CA LEU A 15 26.40 -5.39 11.19
C LEU A 15 26.26 -4.62 12.50
N LEU A 16 26.54 -5.25 13.64
CA LEU A 16 26.42 -4.59 14.95
C LEU A 16 27.48 -3.50 15.14
N GLU A 17 28.71 -3.71 14.64
CA GLU A 17 29.78 -2.73 14.66
C GLU A 17 29.54 -1.56 13.73
N ASN A 18 28.85 -1.80 12.60
CA ASN A 18 28.51 -0.81 11.58
C ASN A 18 27.05 -0.35 11.69
N SER A 19 26.51 -0.24 12.91
CA SER A 19 25.16 0.26 13.19
C SER A 19 25.12 1.08 14.48
N LEU A 20 24.37 2.18 14.47
CA LEU A 20 23.99 2.89 15.70
C LEU A 20 22.83 2.19 16.43
N GLY A 21 22.28 1.10 15.88
CA GLY A 21 21.13 0.38 16.46
C GLY A 21 21.35 -0.02 17.91
N PRO A 22 22.45 -0.69 18.29
CA PRO A 22 22.73 -1.03 19.69
C PRO A 22 22.71 0.20 20.61
N LEU A 23 23.35 1.28 20.19
CA LEU A 23 23.45 2.51 20.98
C LEU A 23 22.08 3.19 21.20
N VAL A 24 21.25 3.26 20.17
CA VAL A 24 19.91 3.88 20.30
C VAL A 24 18.95 2.99 21.10
N ILE A 25 19.10 1.66 21.03
CA ILE A 25 18.36 0.71 21.85
C ILE A 25 18.76 0.88 23.33
N ASP A 26 20.04 0.89 23.63
CA ASP A 26 20.53 1.07 25.00
C ASP A 26 20.07 2.40 25.60
N TRP A 27 20.07 3.48 24.82
CA TRP A 27 19.52 4.75 25.23
C TRP A 27 17.99 4.63 25.50
N ALA A 28 17.25 4.09 24.58
CA ALA A 28 15.79 4.01 24.70
C ALA A 28 15.35 3.10 25.89
N GLU A 29 16.12 2.05 26.17
CA GLU A 29 15.85 1.09 27.24
C GLU A 29 16.47 1.46 28.60
N TRP A 30 16.94 2.69 28.77
CA TRP A 30 17.59 3.19 30.00
C TRP A 30 18.82 2.40 30.43
N ARG A 31 19.64 1.97 29.50
CA ARG A 31 20.89 1.30 29.75
C ARG A 31 22.08 2.27 29.68
N THR A 32 21.80 3.57 29.63
CA THR A 32 22.77 4.67 29.66
C THR A 32 22.54 5.57 30.87
N ASP A 33 23.42 6.54 31.10
CA ASP A 33 23.28 7.51 32.19
C ASP A 33 22.19 8.58 31.89
N GLU A 34 21.62 8.58 30.69
CA GLU A 34 20.56 9.49 30.28
C GLU A 34 19.19 8.82 30.41
N PRO A 35 18.10 9.57 30.74
CA PRO A 35 16.76 9.01 30.78
C PRO A 35 16.26 8.62 29.38
N GLY A 36 15.82 7.37 29.26
CA GLY A 36 15.27 6.78 28.06
C GLY A 36 13.73 6.84 28.03
N LEU A 37 13.11 5.81 27.47
CA LEU A 37 11.67 5.73 27.24
C LEU A 37 10.98 4.84 28.28
N LEU A 38 9.69 5.08 28.52
CA LEU A 38 8.85 4.30 29.41
C LEU A 38 7.75 3.57 28.64
N ASN A 39 7.30 2.43 29.14
CA ASN A 39 6.10 1.73 28.72
C ASN A 39 4.84 2.30 29.41
N ASP A 40 3.68 1.71 29.14
CA ASP A 40 2.40 2.15 29.69
C ASP A 40 2.29 1.96 31.21
N GLU A 41 3.14 1.10 31.79
CA GLU A 41 3.21 0.83 33.24
C GLU A 41 4.19 1.76 33.95
N GLY A 42 4.88 2.63 33.20
CA GLY A 42 5.89 3.53 33.74
C GLY A 42 7.26 2.88 33.96
N GLU A 43 7.45 1.67 33.45
CA GLU A 43 8.72 0.94 33.50
C GLU A 43 9.56 1.27 32.26
N PRO A 44 10.89 1.05 32.30
CA PRO A 44 11.75 1.24 31.14
C PRO A 44 11.26 0.45 29.92
N TRP A 45 11.20 1.12 28.77
CA TRP A 45 10.83 0.52 27.49
C TRP A 45 11.68 -0.71 27.17
N ARG A 46 11.09 -1.70 26.51
CA ARG A 46 11.80 -2.87 25.97
C ARG A 46 11.31 -3.15 24.56
N PHE A 47 12.25 -3.25 23.63
CA PHE A 47 11.96 -3.68 22.26
C PHE A 47 11.81 -5.19 22.19
N THR A 48 10.91 -5.66 21.33
CA THR A 48 10.90 -7.07 20.93
C THR A 48 12.10 -7.38 20.02
N ASP A 49 12.41 -8.66 19.84
CA ASP A 49 13.49 -9.09 18.96
C ASP A 49 13.35 -8.55 17.53
N GLY A 50 12.13 -8.57 16.98
CA GLY A 50 11.86 -8.06 15.64
C GLY A 50 11.98 -6.54 15.54
N GLN A 51 11.57 -5.82 16.58
CA GLN A 51 11.74 -4.36 16.67
C GLN A 51 13.23 -4.00 16.79
N ALA A 52 13.97 -4.69 17.63
CA ALA A 52 15.42 -4.48 17.79
C ALA A 52 16.17 -4.76 16.47
N ARG A 53 15.88 -5.87 15.78
CA ARG A 53 16.47 -6.17 14.46
C ARG A 53 16.17 -5.09 13.44
N PHE A 54 14.93 -4.56 13.43
CA PHE A 54 14.58 -3.45 12.54
C PHE A 54 15.42 -2.21 12.84
N LEU A 55 15.58 -1.82 14.12
CA LEU A 55 16.40 -0.68 14.53
C LEU A 55 17.87 -0.87 14.16
N ILE A 56 18.45 -2.05 14.42
CA ILE A 56 19.84 -2.34 14.06
C ILE A 56 20.05 -2.17 12.54
N LEU A 57 19.17 -2.72 11.71
CA LEU A 57 19.25 -2.54 10.27
C LEU A 57 18.98 -1.10 9.83
N TRP A 58 18.00 -0.43 10.45
CA TRP A 58 17.66 0.96 10.13
C TRP A 58 18.81 1.93 10.36
N TYR A 59 19.56 1.71 11.42
CA TYR A 59 20.73 2.52 11.78
C TYR A 59 22.06 1.98 11.24
N ALA A 60 22.04 0.96 10.37
CA ALA A 60 23.24 0.47 9.71
C ALA A 60 23.82 1.51 8.74
N PHE A 61 25.15 1.62 8.72
CA PHE A 61 25.87 2.56 7.88
C PHE A 61 27.04 1.87 7.13
N ASP A 62 27.48 2.52 6.05
CA ASP A 62 28.61 2.05 5.24
C ASP A 62 29.95 2.65 5.75
N GLY A 63 31.07 2.16 5.19
CA GLY A 63 32.41 2.63 5.55
C GLY A 63 32.64 4.12 5.28
N GLU A 64 31.76 4.80 4.53
CA GLU A 64 31.84 6.24 4.29
C GLU A 64 30.93 7.04 5.28
N GLY A 65 30.37 6.38 6.29
CA GLY A 65 29.49 6.99 7.27
C GLY A 65 28.13 7.42 6.68
N ARG A 66 27.58 6.63 5.79
CA ARG A 66 26.25 6.88 5.22
C ARG A 66 25.30 5.77 5.63
N PHE A 67 24.12 6.14 6.13
CA PHE A 67 23.10 5.15 6.39
C PHE A 67 22.73 4.35 5.13
N VAL A 68 22.63 3.04 5.28
CA VAL A 68 22.33 2.10 4.19
C VAL A 68 20.92 2.35 3.67
N TYR A 69 19.96 2.60 4.57
CA TYR A 69 18.56 2.75 4.24
C TYR A 69 18.09 4.19 4.40
N ARG A 70 17.52 4.73 3.33
CA ARG A 70 16.90 6.06 3.29
C ARG A 70 15.44 6.04 3.65
N ARG A 71 14.77 4.93 3.39
CA ARG A 71 13.35 4.69 3.68
C ARG A 71 13.18 3.39 4.42
N GLY A 72 12.32 3.40 5.45
CA GLY A 72 11.91 2.20 6.17
C GLY A 72 10.41 1.98 6.05
N ILE A 73 9.97 0.75 5.96
CA ILE A 73 8.57 0.36 6.04
C ILE A 73 8.45 -0.78 7.06
N LYS A 74 7.66 -0.56 8.12
CA LYS A 74 7.26 -1.59 9.07
C LYS A 74 5.79 -1.89 8.86
N ARG A 75 5.51 -3.02 8.19
CA ARG A 75 4.15 -3.52 7.97
C ARG A 75 3.85 -4.65 8.95
N GLY A 76 2.70 -4.59 9.59
CA GLY A 76 2.30 -5.60 10.57
C GLY A 76 0.80 -5.65 10.80
N ALA A 77 0.29 -6.72 11.40
CA ALA A 77 -1.10 -6.88 11.77
C ALA A 77 -1.58 -5.79 12.75
N LYS A 78 -2.87 -5.65 12.93
CA LYS A 78 -3.46 -4.76 13.93
C LYS A 78 -3.06 -5.22 15.34
N GLY A 79 -2.62 -4.27 16.21
CA GLY A 79 -2.26 -4.59 17.59
C GLY A 79 -0.85 -5.15 17.83
N VAL A 80 0.01 -5.23 16.80
CA VAL A 80 1.42 -5.69 16.96
C VAL A 80 2.38 -4.58 17.45
N GLY A 81 1.88 -3.50 18.04
CA GLY A 81 2.72 -2.46 18.63
C GLY A 81 3.38 -1.49 17.64
N LYS A 82 2.79 -1.28 16.46
CA LYS A 82 3.31 -0.34 15.45
C LYS A 82 3.38 1.11 15.96
N ASP A 83 2.30 1.62 16.55
CA ASP A 83 2.25 3.01 17.04
C ASP A 83 3.22 3.27 18.18
N PRO A 84 3.32 2.42 19.24
CA PRO A 84 4.35 2.59 20.25
C PRO A 84 5.79 2.55 19.71
N MET A 85 6.07 1.69 18.73
CA MET A 85 7.38 1.65 18.07
C MET A 85 7.64 2.91 17.23
N ALA A 86 6.64 3.40 16.48
CA ALA A 86 6.73 4.64 15.72
C ALA A 86 7.03 5.84 16.64
N ALA A 87 6.34 5.90 17.78
CA ALA A 87 6.55 6.89 18.82
C ALA A 87 7.97 6.81 19.42
N ALA A 88 8.46 5.61 19.73
CA ALA A 88 9.82 5.40 20.21
C ALA A 88 10.85 5.88 19.19
N MET A 89 10.67 5.59 17.89
CA MET A 89 11.56 6.10 16.85
C MET A 89 11.54 7.63 16.73
N CYS A 90 10.36 8.26 16.90
CA CYS A 90 10.28 9.72 16.97
C CYS A 90 11.09 10.30 18.13
N ASN A 91 10.99 9.68 19.31
CA ASN A 91 11.73 10.11 20.50
C ASN A 91 13.24 9.86 20.36
N ILE A 92 13.65 8.74 19.77
CA ILE A 92 15.07 8.44 19.44
C ILE A 92 15.64 9.53 18.52
N GLU A 93 14.90 9.92 17.48
CA GLU A 93 15.36 10.94 16.53
C GLU A 93 15.32 12.37 17.12
N LEU A 94 14.48 12.60 18.12
CA LEU A 94 14.42 13.88 18.83
C LEU A 94 15.50 14.02 19.89
N LEU A 95 15.75 12.96 20.67
CA LEU A 95 16.52 13.02 21.93
C LEU A 95 17.69 12.05 22.00
N GLY A 96 17.64 10.96 21.23
CA GLY A 96 18.64 9.89 21.28
C GLY A 96 19.85 10.15 20.41
N PRO A 97 20.87 9.26 20.48
CA PRO A 97 22.14 9.38 19.76
C PRO A 97 22.01 8.88 18.30
N SER A 98 21.04 9.43 17.55
CA SER A 98 20.65 8.94 16.21
C SER A 98 21.43 9.58 15.04
N GLN A 99 22.23 10.63 15.31
CA GLN A 99 23.05 11.28 14.28
C GLN A 99 24.43 10.62 14.20
N LEU A 100 24.77 10.13 13.01
CA LEU A 100 26.10 9.59 12.72
C LEU A 100 27.14 10.72 12.57
N TRP A 101 28.28 10.59 13.21
CA TRP A 101 29.39 11.53 13.11
C TRP A 101 30.73 10.80 13.28
N TRP A 102 31.79 11.39 12.74
CA TRP A 102 33.14 10.90 12.90
C TRP A 102 33.76 11.51 14.16
N ASP A 103 34.13 10.67 15.13
CA ASP A 103 34.69 11.13 16.43
C ASP A 103 36.21 11.39 16.41
N GLY A 104 36.86 11.12 15.28
CA GLY A 104 38.32 11.20 15.07
C GLY A 104 38.97 9.85 14.85
N ASP A 105 38.32 8.76 15.28
CA ASP A 105 38.83 7.39 15.21
C ASP A 105 37.82 6.45 14.50
N ARG A 106 36.53 6.60 14.80
CA ARG A 106 35.45 5.76 14.29
C ARG A 106 34.15 6.53 14.05
N TRP A 107 33.21 5.91 13.34
CA TRP A 107 31.86 6.39 13.27
C TRP A 107 31.11 6.13 14.58
N ALA A 108 30.50 7.15 15.14
CA ALA A 108 29.81 7.12 16.42
C ALA A 108 28.42 7.80 16.32
N GLY A 109 27.57 7.56 17.31
CA GLY A 109 26.26 8.22 17.44
C GLY A 109 26.32 9.42 18.35
N LYS A 110 25.65 10.51 17.97
CA LYS A 110 25.40 11.65 18.85
C LYS A 110 23.97 12.16 18.69
N ARG A 111 23.52 12.99 19.63
CA ARG A 111 22.23 13.68 19.50
C ARG A 111 22.29 14.75 18.40
N HIS A 112 21.20 14.90 17.65
CA HIS A 112 21.04 16.04 16.76
C HIS A 112 20.99 17.35 17.55
N GLU A 113 21.68 18.39 17.07
CA GLU A 113 21.62 19.71 17.71
C GLU A 113 20.26 20.40 17.51
N LEU A 114 19.69 20.28 16.33
CA LEU A 114 18.43 20.92 15.93
C LEU A 114 17.55 19.91 15.18
N PRO A 115 17.07 18.86 15.84
CA PRO A 115 16.19 17.90 15.19
C PRO A 115 14.82 18.53 14.89
N LEU A 116 14.29 18.22 13.70
CA LEU A 116 12.90 18.42 13.34
C LEU A 116 12.31 17.07 12.96
N VAL A 117 11.53 16.50 13.87
CA VAL A 117 10.81 15.24 13.68
C VAL A 117 9.37 15.56 13.27
N GLN A 118 8.91 15.01 12.14
CA GLN A 118 7.56 15.24 11.64
C GLN A 118 6.72 13.95 11.66
N ILE A 119 5.51 14.06 12.19
CA ILE A 119 4.52 12.97 12.24
C ILE A 119 3.41 13.28 11.24
N ALA A 120 3.20 12.40 10.27
CA ALA A 120 2.15 12.51 9.26
C ALA A 120 1.29 11.25 9.26
N SER A 121 -0.02 11.41 9.36
CA SER A 121 -1.02 10.34 9.23
C SER A 121 -2.12 10.78 8.27
N ASN A 122 -3.05 9.89 7.97
CA ASN A 122 -4.17 10.20 7.06
C ASN A 122 -5.08 11.33 7.57
N SER A 123 -5.12 11.54 8.91
CA SER A 123 -5.82 12.65 9.54
C SER A 123 -4.98 13.32 10.63
N GLU A 124 -5.26 14.58 10.92
CA GLU A 124 -4.62 15.34 12.01
C GLU A 124 -4.87 14.66 13.36
N ALA A 125 -6.07 14.11 13.58
CA ALA A 125 -6.42 13.39 14.80
C ALA A 125 -5.53 12.17 15.02
N GLN A 126 -5.24 11.39 13.98
CA GLN A 126 -4.32 10.25 14.05
C GLN A 126 -2.87 10.70 14.31
N SER A 127 -2.43 11.78 13.68
CA SER A 127 -1.08 12.33 13.93
C SER A 127 -0.94 12.81 15.38
N LYS A 128 -1.96 13.50 15.92
CA LYS A 128 -2.02 13.89 17.35
C LYS A 128 -2.07 12.70 18.29
N ALA A 129 -2.75 11.61 17.91
CA ALA A 129 -2.76 10.38 18.69
C ALA A 129 -1.36 9.77 18.80
N LEU A 130 -0.61 9.71 17.70
CA LEU A 130 0.78 9.21 17.73
C LEU A 130 1.70 10.14 18.53
N LEU A 131 1.55 11.48 18.40
CA LEU A 131 2.29 12.44 19.23
C LEU A 131 1.99 12.23 20.73
N ARG A 132 0.75 11.94 21.09
CA ARG A 132 0.37 11.65 22.49
C ARG A 132 1.06 10.38 22.99
N VAL A 133 1.13 9.32 22.17
CA VAL A 133 1.88 8.10 22.51
C VAL A 133 3.37 8.42 22.69
N ALA A 134 3.97 9.21 21.79
CA ALA A 134 5.37 9.64 21.94
C ALA A 134 5.58 10.43 23.25
N ASN A 135 4.68 11.34 23.57
CA ASN A 135 4.73 12.13 24.80
C ASN A 135 4.54 11.27 26.07
N SER A 136 3.74 10.19 26.04
CA SER A 136 3.56 9.29 27.19
C SER A 136 4.83 8.47 27.48
N GLN A 137 5.62 8.14 26.47
CA GLN A 137 6.90 7.45 26.66
C GLN A 137 7.99 8.31 27.33
N LEU A 138 7.80 9.63 27.44
CA LEU A 138 8.74 10.56 28.04
C LEU A 138 8.29 10.85 29.49
N GLY A 139 8.90 10.18 30.46
CA GLY A 139 8.62 10.38 31.89
C GLY A 139 9.07 11.73 32.43
N SER A 140 8.77 12.00 33.70
CA SER A 140 9.15 13.24 34.38
C SER A 140 10.65 13.51 34.40
N GLU A 141 11.46 12.47 34.52
CA GLU A 141 12.94 12.57 34.47
C GLU A 141 13.41 13.04 33.10
N ALA A 142 12.90 12.43 32.02
CA ALA A 142 13.21 12.84 30.66
C ALA A 142 12.74 14.28 30.38
N VAL A 143 11.53 14.65 30.83
CA VAL A 143 11.02 16.02 30.71
C VAL A 143 11.95 17.03 31.40
N SER A 144 12.41 16.72 32.62
CA SER A 144 13.32 17.59 33.36
C SER A 144 14.71 17.64 32.74
N PHE A 145 15.28 16.51 32.39
CA PHE A 145 16.64 16.38 31.86
C PHE A 145 16.80 17.09 30.51
N TYR A 146 15.87 16.83 29.57
CA TYR A 146 15.91 17.43 28.22
C TYR A 146 15.23 18.81 28.14
N GLY A 147 14.53 19.24 29.20
CA GLY A 147 13.77 20.47 29.22
C GLY A 147 12.64 20.49 28.22
N LEU A 148 11.75 19.48 28.28
CA LEU A 148 10.69 19.30 27.29
C LEU A 148 9.45 20.15 27.63
N ASP A 149 8.87 20.74 26.58
CA ASP A 149 7.53 21.34 26.61
C ASP A 149 6.61 20.48 25.68
N LYS A 150 5.74 19.67 26.32
CA LYS A 150 4.88 18.70 25.65
C LYS A 150 3.53 19.33 25.31
N GLY A 151 3.32 19.68 24.04
CA GLY A 151 2.05 20.19 23.52
C GLY A 151 1.17 19.15 22.82
N GLN A 152 0.01 19.59 22.33
CA GLN A 152 -0.94 18.73 21.60
C GLN A 152 -0.61 18.57 20.12
N THR A 153 0.14 19.50 19.54
CA THR A 153 0.53 19.50 18.11
C THR A 153 2.04 19.46 17.92
N ALA A 154 2.79 19.80 18.95
CA ALA A 154 4.24 19.74 18.93
C ALA A 154 4.80 19.55 20.34
N THR A 155 5.99 18.93 20.42
CA THR A 155 6.81 18.82 21.62
C THR A 155 8.13 19.50 21.33
N TYR A 156 8.49 20.49 22.16
CA TYR A 156 9.70 21.27 22.03
C TYR A 156 10.77 20.83 23.03
N VAL A 157 12.03 20.88 22.60
CA VAL A 157 13.18 20.80 23.50
C VAL A 157 13.57 22.21 23.92
N LYS A 158 14.12 22.38 25.11
CA LYS A 158 14.53 23.66 25.69
C LYS A 158 15.22 24.56 24.65
N GLY A 159 14.72 25.80 24.52
CA GLY A 159 15.17 26.77 23.52
C GLY A 159 14.34 26.82 22.24
N GLY A 160 13.35 25.89 22.06
CA GLY A 160 12.30 25.98 21.04
C GLY A 160 12.69 25.66 19.59
N SER A 161 13.99 25.42 19.32
CA SER A 161 14.46 25.18 17.95
C SER A 161 14.36 23.70 17.56
N ALA A 162 14.62 22.78 18.49
CA ALA A 162 14.46 21.34 18.30
C ALA A 162 13.03 20.93 18.68
N ARG A 163 12.36 20.19 17.82
CA ARG A 163 10.97 19.78 18.08
C ARG A 163 10.55 18.56 17.32
N MET A 164 9.50 17.94 17.82
CA MET A 164 8.66 16.97 17.13
C MET A 164 7.28 17.60 16.91
N GLU A 165 6.76 17.56 15.69
CA GLU A 165 5.51 18.23 15.32
C GLU A 165 4.60 17.36 14.46
N VAL A 166 3.31 17.62 14.54
CA VAL A 166 2.29 17.05 13.64
C VAL A 166 2.32 17.80 12.31
N LEU A 167 2.49 17.09 11.21
CA LEU A 167 2.42 17.62 9.86
C LEU A 167 0.96 17.59 9.36
N THR A 168 0.42 18.75 8.95
CA THR A 168 -0.93 18.86 8.42
C THR A 168 -0.93 19.30 6.95
N ALA A 169 -1.93 18.84 6.18
CA ALA A 169 -2.04 19.15 4.75
C ALA A 169 -2.45 20.63 4.47
N SER A 170 -2.99 21.30 5.48
CA SER A 170 -3.50 22.68 5.35
C SER A 170 -2.41 23.76 5.36
N GLU A 171 -1.21 23.41 5.80
CA GLU A 171 -0.13 24.36 5.93
C GLU A 171 0.68 24.45 4.65
N ARG A 172 0.42 25.45 3.80
CA ARG A 172 1.35 25.87 2.73
C ARG A 172 2.74 26.21 3.31
N SER A 173 2.82 26.56 4.59
CA SER A 173 4.04 26.76 5.37
C SER A 173 4.81 25.47 5.67
N ALA A 174 4.17 24.30 5.67
CA ALA A 174 4.81 23.02 5.91
C ALA A 174 5.80 22.59 4.80
N GLU A 175 5.70 23.17 3.62
CA GLU A 175 6.64 22.91 2.49
C GLU A 175 8.02 23.59 2.67
N GLY A 176 8.28 24.28 3.76
CA GLY A 176 9.51 25.07 3.97
C GLY A 176 10.55 24.45 4.89
N ASN A 177 10.15 23.58 5.81
CA ASN A 177 10.98 23.15 6.93
C ASN A 177 11.76 21.86 6.61
N PRO A 178 13.11 21.89 6.54
CA PRO A 178 13.91 20.70 6.32
C PRO A 178 13.83 19.79 7.56
N ALA A 179 13.07 18.68 7.45
CA ALA A 179 12.92 17.70 8.51
C ALA A 179 14.17 16.79 8.59
N THR A 180 14.59 16.44 9.81
CA THR A 180 15.64 15.45 10.03
C THR A 180 15.10 14.03 9.96
N PHE A 181 13.85 13.85 10.38
CA PHE A 181 13.15 12.58 10.35
C PHE A 181 11.64 12.77 10.14
N CYS A 182 11.02 11.84 9.46
CA CYS A 182 9.57 11.85 9.30
C CYS A 182 8.98 10.44 9.45
N VAL A 183 7.85 10.35 10.16
CA VAL A 183 7.03 9.15 10.25
C VAL A 183 5.77 9.34 9.42
N LEU A 184 5.49 8.40 8.51
CA LEU A 184 4.17 8.23 7.89
C LEU A 184 3.46 7.09 8.61
N ASN A 185 2.44 7.43 9.39
CA ASN A 185 1.65 6.45 10.12
C ASN A 185 0.38 6.10 9.37
N GLU A 186 0.00 4.82 9.34
CA GLU A 186 -1.16 4.27 8.63
C GLU A 186 -1.14 4.57 7.11
N SER A 187 0.04 4.38 6.47
CA SER A 187 0.25 4.73 5.05
C SER A 187 -0.63 3.95 4.07
N HIS A 188 -1.24 2.84 4.50
CA HIS A 188 -2.24 2.08 3.71
C HIS A 188 -3.58 2.82 3.55
N HIS A 189 -3.86 3.82 4.40
CA HIS A 189 -5.01 4.72 4.27
C HIS A 189 -4.72 6.02 3.51
N MET A 190 -3.44 6.31 3.22
CA MET A 190 -3.03 7.52 2.52
C MET A 190 -3.26 7.39 1.01
N THR A 191 -4.47 7.71 0.56
CA THR A 191 -4.89 7.68 -0.85
C THR A 191 -4.96 9.08 -1.46
N GLU A 192 -5.28 9.18 -2.75
CA GLU A 192 -5.55 10.46 -3.41
C GLU A 192 -6.81 11.12 -2.84
N SER A 193 -7.88 10.34 -2.72
CA SER A 193 -9.18 10.80 -2.20
C SER A 193 -9.11 11.29 -0.75
N SER A 194 -8.26 10.70 0.08
CA SER A 194 -8.06 11.14 1.47
C SER A 194 -7.13 12.35 1.61
N GLY A 195 -6.44 12.77 0.54
CA GLY A 195 -5.38 13.79 0.61
C GLY A 195 -4.05 13.27 1.20
N GLY A 196 -4.01 12.04 1.68
CA GLY A 196 -2.85 11.44 2.34
C GLY A 196 -1.64 11.31 1.42
N LYS A 197 -1.84 11.06 0.12
CA LYS A 197 -0.74 11.06 -0.86
C LYS A 197 -0.03 12.39 -0.94
N ARG A 198 -0.79 13.50 -0.96
CA ARG A 198 -0.23 14.85 -0.99
C ARG A 198 0.60 15.11 0.26
N LEU A 199 0.09 14.72 1.43
CA LEU A 199 0.80 14.86 2.71
C LEU A 199 2.12 14.06 2.72
N ALA A 200 2.09 12.81 2.27
CA ALA A 200 3.29 11.98 2.13
C ALA A 200 4.32 12.58 1.16
N GLN A 201 3.88 13.22 0.08
CA GLN A 201 4.77 13.93 -0.85
C GLN A 201 5.43 15.16 -0.19
N VAL A 202 4.67 15.91 0.62
CA VAL A 202 5.23 17.05 1.40
C VAL A 202 6.29 16.53 2.36
N ALA A 203 5.99 15.49 3.15
CA ALA A 203 6.92 14.86 4.07
C ALA A 203 8.23 14.41 3.37
N ARG A 204 8.11 13.74 2.23
CA ARG A 204 9.26 13.30 1.43
C ARG A 204 10.10 14.48 0.91
N ARG A 205 9.46 15.59 0.51
CA ARG A 205 10.16 16.82 0.09
C ARG A 205 10.88 17.49 1.25
N ASN A 206 10.27 17.54 2.44
CA ASN A 206 10.89 18.13 3.63
C ASN A 206 12.16 17.36 4.04
N VAL A 207 12.09 16.03 4.05
CA VAL A 207 13.28 15.17 4.27
C VAL A 207 14.34 15.41 3.17
N GLY A 208 13.93 15.52 1.91
CA GLY A 208 14.83 15.76 0.77
C GLY A 208 15.53 17.13 0.78
N LYS A 209 15.00 18.12 1.51
CA LYS A 209 15.59 19.46 1.65
C LYS A 209 16.69 19.54 2.73
N SER A 210 16.77 18.55 3.60
CA SER A 210 17.77 18.53 4.66
C SER A 210 19.19 18.45 4.12
N LYS A 211 20.12 19.09 4.80
CA LYS A 211 21.54 19.05 4.43
C LYS A 211 22.03 17.61 4.36
N ARG A 212 22.88 17.30 3.38
CA ARG A 212 23.43 15.94 3.19
C ARG A 212 24.07 15.35 4.45
N ALA A 213 24.73 16.19 5.26
CA ALA A 213 25.38 15.77 6.52
C ALA A 213 24.39 15.28 7.58
N LEU A 214 23.10 15.65 7.50
CA LEU A 214 22.08 15.23 8.45
C LEU A 214 21.49 13.88 8.10
N GLN A 215 21.66 13.42 6.86
CA GLN A 215 21.17 12.13 6.35
C GLN A 215 19.68 11.87 6.72
N ALA A 216 18.85 12.89 6.52
CA ALA A 216 17.44 12.84 6.88
C ALA A 216 16.70 11.66 6.22
N ARG A 217 15.82 10.99 6.97
CA ARG A 217 15.19 9.74 6.59
C ARG A 217 13.70 9.72 6.89
N ILE A 218 12.99 8.79 6.26
CA ILE A 218 11.55 8.61 6.44
C ILE A 218 11.21 7.15 6.70
N VAL A 219 10.31 6.90 7.65
CA VAL A 219 9.80 5.57 7.97
C VAL A 219 8.28 5.53 7.86
N GLU A 220 7.75 4.42 7.42
CA GLU A 220 6.30 4.15 7.30
C GLU A 220 5.92 3.03 8.26
N PHE A 221 4.87 3.26 9.04
CA PHE A 221 4.20 2.24 9.85
C PHE A 221 2.83 1.99 9.27
N THR A 222 2.50 0.74 8.97
CA THR A 222 1.31 0.44 8.18
C THR A 222 0.78 -0.97 8.40
N ASN A 223 -0.49 -1.19 8.15
CA ASN A 223 -1.05 -2.52 7.89
C ASN A 223 -0.86 -2.89 6.42
N ALA A 224 -1.24 -4.11 6.06
CA ALA A 224 -1.28 -4.51 4.67
C ALA A 224 -2.26 -3.63 3.87
N HIS A 225 -1.82 -3.19 2.71
CA HIS A 225 -2.63 -2.37 1.80
C HIS A 225 -3.65 -3.22 1.05
N ALA A 226 -4.74 -2.58 0.59
CA ALA A 226 -5.60 -3.16 -0.43
C ALA A 226 -4.90 -3.05 -1.79
N GLN A 227 -4.88 -4.12 -2.55
CA GLN A 227 -4.27 -4.14 -3.89
C GLN A 227 -5.14 -3.31 -4.85
N GLY A 228 -4.50 -2.47 -5.66
CA GLY A 228 -5.21 -1.58 -6.60
C GLY A 228 -5.76 -0.30 -5.97
N GLY A 229 -5.75 -0.16 -4.63
CA GLY A 229 -6.25 1.04 -3.94
C GLY A 229 -5.37 2.28 -4.10
N GLY A 230 -4.19 2.13 -4.68
CA GLY A 230 -3.28 3.21 -4.99
C GLY A 230 -2.76 3.96 -3.76
N SER A 231 -2.76 3.37 -2.57
CA SER A 231 -2.28 3.99 -1.35
C SER A 231 -0.77 4.22 -1.34
N VAL A 232 -0.29 5.06 -0.41
CA VAL A 232 1.15 5.27 -0.19
C VAL A 232 1.83 3.96 0.21
N GLY A 233 1.20 3.15 1.09
CA GLY A 233 1.70 1.84 1.49
C GLY A 233 1.86 0.87 0.32
N GLU A 234 0.89 0.82 -0.60
CA GLU A 234 0.98 0.02 -1.83
C GLU A 234 2.15 0.47 -2.71
N LYS A 235 2.28 1.79 -2.96
CA LYS A 235 3.37 2.33 -3.78
C LYS A 235 4.75 2.11 -3.16
N SER A 236 4.84 2.08 -1.84
CA SER A 236 6.08 1.79 -1.12
C SER A 236 6.46 0.30 -1.24
N PHE A 237 5.47 -0.60 -1.18
CA PHE A 237 5.66 -2.03 -1.43
C PHE A 237 6.12 -2.30 -2.88
N GLU A 238 5.44 -1.72 -3.88
CA GLU A 238 5.86 -1.82 -5.28
C GLU A 238 7.29 -1.30 -5.51
N ALA A 239 7.66 -0.18 -4.87
CA ALA A 239 9.01 0.39 -4.98
C ALA A 239 10.06 -0.56 -4.40
N TRP A 240 9.79 -1.16 -3.24
CA TRP A 240 10.65 -2.17 -2.64
C TRP A 240 10.79 -3.41 -3.54
N GLN A 241 9.68 -3.95 -4.05
CA GLN A 241 9.71 -5.09 -4.98
C GLN A 241 10.56 -4.78 -6.24
N LYS A 242 10.43 -3.57 -6.79
CA LYS A 242 11.25 -3.13 -7.94
C LYS A 242 12.74 -3.13 -7.60
N GLN A 243 13.11 -2.69 -6.38
CA GLN A 243 14.51 -2.74 -5.93
C GLN A 243 15.03 -4.17 -5.74
N GLN A 244 14.16 -5.12 -5.31
CA GLN A 244 14.54 -6.52 -5.13
C GLN A 244 14.61 -7.32 -6.44
N SER A 245 13.83 -6.94 -7.44
CA SER A 245 13.66 -7.71 -8.69
C SER A 245 14.94 -7.84 -9.54
N GLY A 246 15.95 -6.99 -9.31
CA GLY A 246 17.17 -6.94 -10.12
C GLY A 246 16.99 -6.48 -11.58
N ARG A 247 15.74 -6.22 -12.02
CA ARG A 247 15.42 -5.82 -13.40
C ARG A 247 15.93 -4.42 -13.77
N TYR A 248 16.15 -3.58 -12.78
CA TYR A 248 16.56 -2.19 -12.97
C TYR A 248 18.02 -2.02 -12.60
N LYS A 249 18.92 -2.02 -13.59
CA LYS A 249 20.36 -1.83 -13.37
C LYS A 249 20.64 -0.46 -12.71
N GLY A 250 21.45 -0.45 -11.66
CA GLY A 250 21.85 0.77 -10.93
C GLY A 250 20.83 1.29 -9.92
N LEU A 251 19.69 0.61 -9.71
CA LEU A 251 18.77 0.98 -8.66
C LEU A 251 19.34 0.57 -7.29
N LYS A 252 19.59 1.56 -6.42
CA LYS A 252 20.11 1.31 -5.07
C LYS A 252 19.03 0.63 -4.22
N LYS A 253 19.41 -0.41 -3.47
CA LYS A 253 18.53 -1.09 -2.50
C LYS A 253 18.54 -0.32 -1.17
N ASP A 254 17.90 0.82 -1.11
CA ASP A 254 17.90 1.74 0.03
C ASP A 254 16.54 1.79 0.76
N ILE A 255 15.65 0.83 0.50
CA ILE A 255 14.38 0.65 1.20
C ILE A 255 14.51 -0.57 2.12
N LEU A 256 14.44 -0.33 3.44
CA LEU A 256 14.27 -1.37 4.44
C LEU A 256 12.78 -1.71 4.54
N TYR A 257 12.41 -2.95 4.26
CA TYR A 257 11.03 -3.41 4.35
C TYR A 257 10.93 -4.55 5.33
N ASP A 258 10.11 -4.38 6.36
CA ASP A 258 9.82 -5.42 7.35
C ASP A 258 8.33 -5.77 7.32
N SER A 259 8.05 -7.05 7.24
CA SER A 259 6.69 -7.59 7.28
C SER A 259 6.70 -9.00 7.89
N ILE A 260 5.85 -9.19 8.89
CA ILE A 260 5.57 -10.50 9.48
C ILE A 260 4.16 -10.89 9.05
N GLU A 261 4.04 -11.88 8.18
CA GLU A 261 2.80 -12.28 7.53
C GLU A 261 2.48 -13.74 7.89
N ALA A 262 1.20 -14.07 7.97
CA ALA A 262 0.78 -15.47 7.99
C ALA A 262 1.03 -16.12 6.61
N ASP A 263 1.16 -17.44 6.59
CA ASP A 263 1.20 -18.21 5.34
C ASP A 263 -0.15 -18.04 4.62
N PRO A 264 -0.17 -17.47 3.40
CA PRO A 264 -1.41 -17.19 2.67
C PRO A 264 -2.19 -18.45 2.25
N ARG A 265 -1.59 -19.64 2.42
CA ARG A 265 -2.25 -20.93 2.12
C ARG A 265 -3.11 -21.43 3.26
N LEU A 266 -3.00 -20.84 4.46
CA LEU A 266 -3.78 -21.24 5.62
C LEU A 266 -5.21 -20.69 5.51
N ASP A 267 -6.17 -21.59 5.70
CA ASP A 267 -7.59 -21.25 5.77
C ASP A 267 -7.94 -20.75 7.18
N PHE A 268 -8.21 -19.46 7.32
CA PHE A 268 -8.56 -18.87 8.62
C PHE A 268 -10.01 -19.20 9.07
N TYR A 269 -10.84 -19.81 8.24
CA TYR A 269 -12.12 -20.36 8.66
C TYR A 269 -11.96 -21.72 9.37
N ASP A 270 -10.92 -22.49 9.08
CA ASP A 270 -10.54 -23.66 9.87
C ASP A 270 -9.88 -23.25 11.18
N ALA A 271 -10.38 -23.76 12.31
CA ALA A 271 -9.94 -23.32 13.63
C ALA A 271 -8.45 -23.60 13.90
N GLY A 272 -7.92 -24.73 13.45
CA GLY A 272 -6.52 -25.11 13.66
C GLY A 272 -5.56 -24.30 12.79
N GLN A 273 -5.92 -24.08 11.53
CA GLN A 273 -5.12 -23.28 10.60
C GLN A 273 -5.18 -21.80 10.98
N ARG A 274 -6.32 -21.31 11.46
CA ARG A 274 -6.49 -19.94 11.98
C ARG A 274 -5.56 -19.65 13.15
N ASP A 275 -5.51 -20.55 14.16
CA ASP A 275 -4.60 -20.39 15.30
C ASP A 275 -3.14 -20.34 14.85
N LEU A 276 -2.74 -21.21 13.92
CA LEU A 276 -1.40 -21.19 13.32
C LEU A 276 -1.11 -19.88 12.56
N ALA A 277 -2.05 -19.42 11.73
CA ALA A 277 -1.90 -18.18 10.96
C ALA A 277 -1.74 -16.96 11.89
N LEU A 278 -2.56 -16.87 12.94
CA LEU A 278 -2.46 -15.78 13.92
C LEU A 278 -1.13 -15.83 14.67
N ARG A 279 -0.68 -16.99 15.13
CA ARG A 279 0.65 -17.13 15.78
C ARG A 279 1.79 -16.72 14.85
N GLN A 280 1.69 -16.97 13.56
CA GLN A 280 2.68 -16.49 12.60
C GLN A 280 2.66 -14.97 12.48
N ALA A 281 1.48 -14.37 12.26
CA ALA A 281 1.34 -12.91 12.06
C ALA A 281 1.72 -12.10 13.32
N TYR A 282 1.51 -12.68 14.52
CA TYR A 282 1.77 -12.06 15.81
C TYR A 282 3.03 -12.60 16.51
N SER A 283 3.92 -13.27 15.78
CA SER A 283 5.10 -13.93 16.36
C SER A 283 6.08 -12.99 17.09
N ASP A 284 6.03 -11.69 16.79
CA ASP A 284 6.83 -10.64 17.47
C ASP A 284 5.98 -9.76 18.42
N ALA A 285 4.79 -10.21 18.80
CA ALA A 285 3.87 -9.49 19.67
C ALA A 285 3.46 -10.39 20.87
N PRO A 286 4.32 -10.55 21.90
CA PRO A 286 4.07 -11.46 23.03
C PRO A 286 2.83 -11.08 23.86
N TRP A 287 2.32 -9.87 23.74
CA TRP A 287 1.09 -9.37 24.37
C TRP A 287 -0.19 -9.74 23.62
N ALA A 288 -0.09 -10.37 22.43
CA ALA A 288 -1.26 -10.66 21.62
C ALA A 288 -2.15 -11.75 22.24
N ASP A 289 -3.43 -11.45 22.44
CA ASP A 289 -4.44 -12.39 22.88
C ASP A 289 -4.97 -13.21 21.70
N ILE A 290 -4.28 -14.30 21.37
CA ILE A 290 -4.61 -15.14 20.21
C ILE A 290 -6.04 -15.70 20.28
N PRO A 291 -6.56 -16.19 21.44
CA PRO A 291 -7.96 -16.61 21.56
C PRO A 291 -8.97 -15.52 21.17
N ARG A 292 -8.75 -14.30 21.63
CA ARG A 292 -9.60 -13.15 21.29
C ARG A 292 -9.51 -12.81 19.79
N LEU A 293 -8.31 -12.72 19.26
CA LEU A 293 -8.09 -12.47 17.83
C LEU A 293 -8.71 -13.56 16.95
N SER A 294 -8.68 -14.83 17.41
CA SER A 294 -9.32 -15.95 16.72
C SER A 294 -10.84 -15.84 16.66
N ALA A 295 -11.47 -15.21 17.65
CA ALA A 295 -12.91 -14.92 17.60
C ALA A 295 -13.21 -13.70 16.69
N GLU A 296 -12.41 -12.65 16.79
CA GLU A 296 -12.61 -11.40 16.02
C GLU A 296 -12.43 -11.62 14.51
N ILE A 297 -11.45 -12.43 14.06
CA ILE A 297 -11.14 -12.61 12.64
C ILE A 297 -12.25 -13.30 11.83
N VAL A 298 -13.14 -14.03 12.49
CA VAL A 298 -14.28 -14.72 11.86
C VAL A 298 -15.61 -14.03 12.15
N ASP A 299 -15.59 -12.80 12.66
CA ASP A 299 -16.80 -12.00 12.89
C ASP A 299 -17.55 -11.84 11.57
N PRO A 300 -18.87 -12.13 11.51
CA PRO A 300 -19.66 -11.98 10.29
C PRO A 300 -19.69 -10.57 9.70
N GLU A 301 -19.43 -9.53 10.50
CA GLU A 301 -19.35 -8.13 10.03
C GLU A 301 -18.00 -7.81 9.38
N LEU A 302 -16.99 -8.68 9.57
CA LEU A 302 -15.65 -8.49 9.00
C LEU A 302 -15.55 -9.19 7.65
N SER A 303 -15.17 -8.45 6.62
CA SER A 303 -14.93 -9.07 5.33
C SER A 303 -13.67 -9.94 5.31
N ALA A 304 -13.62 -10.92 4.42
CA ALA A 304 -12.44 -11.77 4.26
C ALA A 304 -11.18 -10.96 3.90
N ALA A 305 -11.32 -9.91 3.08
CA ALA A 305 -10.21 -9.04 2.72
C ALA A 305 -9.68 -8.25 3.92
N GLU A 306 -10.56 -7.75 4.78
CA GLU A 306 -10.17 -7.08 6.04
C GLU A 306 -9.53 -8.06 7.02
N ALA A 307 -10.08 -9.27 7.18
CA ALA A 307 -9.50 -10.33 8.00
C ALA A 307 -8.06 -10.62 7.59
N ILE A 308 -7.81 -10.83 6.29
CA ILE A 308 -6.47 -11.08 5.74
C ILE A 308 -5.54 -9.88 5.98
N ARG A 309 -6.00 -8.66 5.71
CA ARG A 309 -5.16 -7.46 5.80
C ARG A 309 -4.82 -7.06 7.22
N PHE A 310 -5.81 -7.03 8.10
CA PHE A 310 -5.64 -6.48 9.44
C PHE A 310 -5.18 -7.50 10.48
N TYR A 311 -5.55 -8.77 10.33
CA TYR A 311 -5.19 -9.81 11.31
C TYR A 311 -4.04 -10.70 10.82
N LEU A 312 -3.98 -11.02 9.53
CA LEU A 312 -2.94 -11.90 8.98
C LEU A 312 -1.80 -11.14 8.29
N ASN A 313 -1.94 -9.81 8.18
CA ASN A 313 -1.00 -8.92 7.50
C ASN A 313 -0.73 -9.32 6.04
N GLY A 314 -1.67 -10.03 5.42
CA GLY A 314 -1.63 -10.42 4.01
C GLY A 314 -2.11 -9.29 3.10
N VAL A 315 -1.56 -9.19 1.90
CA VAL A 315 -2.10 -8.30 0.87
C VAL A 315 -3.34 -8.97 0.28
N ALA A 316 -4.48 -8.26 0.33
CA ALA A 316 -5.73 -8.71 -0.27
C ALA A 316 -6.22 -7.69 -1.30
N GLU A 317 -7.01 -8.17 -2.24
CA GLU A 317 -7.67 -7.29 -3.21
C GLU A 317 -8.69 -6.38 -2.54
N GLN A 318 -9.03 -5.29 -3.21
CA GLN A 318 -10.09 -4.40 -2.76
C GLN A 318 -11.43 -5.14 -2.84
N GLU A 319 -12.34 -4.91 -1.91
CA GLU A 319 -13.61 -5.65 -1.76
C GLU A 319 -14.57 -5.55 -2.96
N ASP A 320 -14.32 -4.62 -3.87
CA ASP A 320 -15.10 -4.45 -5.09
C ASP A 320 -14.74 -5.46 -6.21
N ALA A 321 -13.77 -6.33 -5.99
CA ALA A 321 -13.46 -7.38 -6.95
C ALA A 321 -14.54 -8.47 -6.90
N TYR A 322 -15.36 -8.57 -7.94
CA TYR A 322 -16.40 -9.60 -8.09
C TYR A 322 -15.86 -11.04 -7.93
N VAL A 323 -14.59 -11.26 -8.28
CA VAL A 323 -13.86 -12.53 -8.09
C VAL A 323 -12.44 -12.22 -7.66
N ALA A 324 -11.94 -12.88 -6.60
CA ALA A 324 -10.56 -12.75 -6.18
C ALA A 324 -9.59 -13.18 -7.31
N ALA A 325 -8.54 -12.39 -7.57
CA ALA A 325 -7.59 -12.64 -8.68
C ALA A 325 -6.95 -14.04 -8.62
N GLN A 326 -6.72 -14.57 -7.42
CA GLN A 326 -6.19 -15.92 -7.24
C GLN A 326 -7.19 -17.00 -7.70
N ASN A 327 -8.48 -16.80 -7.37
CA ASN A 327 -9.54 -17.70 -7.81
C ASN A 327 -9.74 -17.59 -9.32
N PHE A 328 -9.67 -16.37 -9.88
CA PHE A 328 -9.73 -16.15 -11.31
C PHE A 328 -8.53 -16.78 -12.03
N ALA A 329 -7.32 -16.63 -11.52
CA ALA A 329 -6.12 -17.24 -12.07
C ALA A 329 -6.14 -18.77 -12.02
N ALA A 330 -6.74 -19.36 -10.98
CA ALA A 330 -6.90 -20.82 -10.86
C ALA A 330 -7.88 -21.41 -11.89
N LEU A 331 -8.77 -20.58 -12.45
CA LEU A 331 -9.69 -20.98 -13.52
C LEU A 331 -9.06 -20.88 -14.91
N ALA A 332 -7.88 -20.29 -15.04
CA ALA A 332 -7.20 -20.14 -16.32
C ALA A 332 -6.75 -21.51 -16.87
N ASP A 333 -7.22 -21.84 -18.06
CA ASP A 333 -6.81 -23.04 -18.79
C ASP A 333 -6.22 -22.62 -20.16
N PRO A 334 -4.89 -22.47 -20.26
CA PRO A 334 -4.24 -22.02 -21.50
C PRO A 334 -4.38 -23.01 -22.66
N SER A 335 -4.83 -24.25 -22.40
CA SER A 335 -5.06 -25.27 -23.43
C SER A 335 -6.39 -25.09 -24.13
N LYS A 336 -7.35 -24.38 -23.52
CA LYS A 336 -8.66 -24.11 -24.11
C LYS A 336 -8.62 -22.90 -25.01
N VAL A 337 -9.19 -23.05 -26.20
CA VAL A 337 -9.41 -21.98 -27.17
C VAL A 337 -10.78 -22.14 -27.81
N PHE A 338 -11.29 -21.09 -28.43
CA PHE A 338 -12.47 -21.18 -29.29
C PHE A 338 -12.09 -21.86 -30.61
N HIS A 339 -12.99 -22.68 -31.12
CA HIS A 339 -12.87 -23.31 -32.44
C HIS A 339 -13.91 -22.70 -33.40
N GLU A 340 -13.62 -22.75 -34.70
CA GLU A 340 -14.52 -22.34 -35.75
C GLU A 340 -15.90 -23.01 -35.59
N GLY A 341 -16.96 -22.23 -35.64
CA GLY A 341 -18.34 -22.68 -35.46
C GLY A 341 -18.82 -22.85 -34.01
N ASP A 342 -17.96 -22.64 -32.98
CA ASP A 342 -18.38 -22.65 -31.59
C ASP A 342 -19.55 -21.66 -31.38
N GLN A 343 -20.54 -22.08 -30.56
CA GLN A 343 -21.61 -21.18 -30.14
C GLN A 343 -21.10 -20.29 -29.01
N ILE A 344 -21.03 -18.97 -29.27
CA ILE A 344 -20.51 -18.00 -28.31
C ILE A 344 -21.48 -16.85 -28.06
N ALA A 345 -21.45 -16.34 -26.85
CA ALA A 345 -21.95 -15.01 -26.53
C ALA A 345 -20.76 -14.02 -26.60
N LEU A 346 -21.02 -12.82 -27.13
CA LEU A 346 -20.03 -11.73 -27.17
C LEU A 346 -20.49 -10.56 -26.29
N PHE A 347 -19.55 -9.91 -25.63
CA PHE A 347 -19.76 -8.65 -24.94
C PHE A 347 -18.63 -7.68 -25.24
N LEU A 348 -18.99 -6.46 -25.65
CA LEU A 348 -18.06 -5.37 -25.90
C LEU A 348 -18.34 -4.24 -24.89
N ASP A 349 -17.34 -3.96 -24.08
CA ASP A 349 -17.29 -2.79 -23.22
C ASP A 349 -16.50 -1.69 -23.94
N CYS A 350 -17.13 -0.54 -24.18
CA CYS A 350 -16.59 0.53 -25.00
C CYS A 350 -16.02 1.67 -24.16
N SER A 351 -14.86 2.15 -24.54
CA SER A 351 -14.28 3.43 -24.10
C SER A 351 -13.80 4.22 -25.32
N LYS A 352 -13.72 5.54 -25.22
CA LYS A 352 -13.25 6.42 -26.29
C LYS A 352 -11.74 6.66 -26.21
N SER A 353 -11.23 6.98 -25.00
CA SER A 353 -9.85 7.48 -24.86
C SER A 353 -9.18 7.19 -23.51
N GLU A 354 -9.91 7.20 -22.40
CA GLU A 354 -9.32 7.17 -21.05
C GLU A 354 -9.20 5.74 -20.52
N ASP A 355 -10.20 4.91 -20.75
CA ASP A 355 -10.28 3.53 -20.30
C ASP A 355 -10.03 2.55 -21.47
N ALA A 356 -10.02 1.25 -21.20
CA ALA A 356 -9.83 0.23 -22.22
C ALA A 356 -11.17 -0.18 -22.85
N THR A 357 -11.20 -0.32 -24.18
CA THR A 357 -12.26 -1.06 -24.86
C THR A 357 -11.89 -2.53 -24.86
N ALA A 358 -12.80 -3.43 -24.49
CA ALA A 358 -12.54 -4.86 -24.43
C ALA A 358 -13.66 -5.69 -25.05
N LEU A 359 -13.30 -6.64 -25.92
CA LEU A 359 -14.21 -7.64 -26.48
C LEU A 359 -13.96 -9.01 -25.83
N MET A 360 -14.97 -9.54 -25.19
CA MET A 360 -14.96 -10.85 -24.55
C MET A 360 -15.92 -11.81 -25.23
N GLY A 361 -15.50 -13.06 -25.35
CA GLY A 361 -16.38 -14.15 -25.79
C GLY A 361 -16.58 -15.17 -24.67
N CYS A 362 -17.79 -15.73 -24.59
CA CYS A 362 -18.15 -16.83 -23.69
C CYS A 362 -18.73 -17.99 -24.51
N ARG A 363 -18.11 -19.18 -24.45
CA ARG A 363 -18.63 -20.36 -25.12
C ARG A 363 -19.82 -20.93 -24.37
N ILE A 364 -20.93 -21.14 -25.07
CA ILE A 364 -22.20 -21.53 -24.43
C ILE A 364 -22.15 -22.93 -23.84
N SER A 365 -21.34 -23.84 -24.40
CA SER A 365 -21.35 -25.27 -24.04
C SER A 365 -20.71 -25.55 -22.66
N ASP A 366 -19.71 -24.72 -22.24
CA ASP A 366 -18.94 -24.97 -21.01
C ASP A 366 -18.61 -23.71 -20.21
N GLY A 367 -19.10 -22.54 -20.64
CA GLY A 367 -18.84 -21.27 -19.97
C GLY A 367 -17.40 -20.77 -20.10
N PHE A 368 -16.58 -21.35 -20.99
CA PHE A 368 -15.22 -20.89 -21.20
C PHE A 368 -15.20 -19.47 -21.76
N ASN A 369 -14.48 -18.58 -21.09
CA ASN A 369 -14.32 -17.18 -21.48
C ASN A 369 -12.97 -16.95 -22.13
N GLN A 370 -12.96 -16.19 -23.22
CA GLN A 370 -11.75 -15.80 -23.94
C GLN A 370 -11.78 -14.32 -24.31
N THR A 371 -10.66 -13.64 -24.06
CA THR A 371 -10.46 -12.26 -24.54
C THR A 371 -10.18 -12.31 -26.03
N LEU A 372 -10.98 -11.59 -26.82
CA LEU A 372 -10.89 -11.53 -28.28
C LEU A 372 -10.20 -10.24 -28.77
N GLY A 373 -10.27 -9.17 -27.97
CA GLY A 373 -9.53 -7.93 -28.25
C GLY A 373 -9.51 -6.99 -27.04
N VAL A 374 -8.41 -6.23 -26.89
CA VAL A 374 -8.29 -5.15 -25.90
C VAL A 374 -7.57 -3.97 -26.54
N TRP A 375 -8.22 -2.82 -26.53
CA TRP A 375 -7.69 -1.57 -27.08
C TRP A 375 -7.57 -0.56 -25.94
N SER A 376 -6.36 -0.28 -25.52
CA SER A 376 -6.09 0.58 -24.37
C SER A 376 -5.09 1.68 -24.73
N ARG A 377 -5.23 2.82 -24.04
CA ARG A 377 -4.34 3.97 -24.19
C ARG A 377 -2.89 3.59 -23.89
N PRO A 378 -1.94 3.81 -24.81
CA PRO A 378 -0.52 3.59 -24.55
C PRO A 378 0.00 4.49 -23.42
N ARG A 379 0.93 3.98 -22.61
CA ARG A 379 1.51 4.77 -21.51
C ARG A 379 2.48 5.85 -22.02
N GLY A 380 2.47 6.99 -21.33
CA GLY A 380 3.37 8.12 -21.63
C GLY A 380 2.97 8.93 -22.87
N LYS A 381 3.94 9.60 -23.53
CA LYS A 381 3.69 10.51 -24.66
C LYS A 381 2.94 9.86 -25.84
N ARG A 382 3.03 8.55 -26.01
CA ARG A 382 2.30 7.83 -27.08
C ARG A 382 0.79 7.80 -26.85
N GLY A 383 0.34 8.08 -25.62
CA GLY A 383 -1.07 8.14 -25.28
C GLY A 383 -1.70 9.53 -25.37
N GLU A 384 -0.92 10.58 -25.72
CA GLU A 384 -1.46 11.92 -25.91
C GLU A 384 -2.33 11.95 -27.18
N GLY A 385 -3.61 12.32 -27.02
CA GLY A 385 -4.58 12.34 -28.11
C GLY A 385 -5.04 10.95 -28.57
N PHE A 386 -4.79 9.89 -27.80
CA PHE A 386 -5.23 8.54 -28.15
C PHE A 386 -6.78 8.47 -28.23
N LEU A 387 -7.23 7.88 -29.30
CA LEU A 387 -8.62 7.45 -29.47
C LEU A 387 -8.61 5.99 -29.91
N VAL A 388 -9.54 5.20 -29.38
CA VAL A 388 -9.69 3.80 -29.81
C VAL A 388 -10.06 3.77 -31.30
N ASP A 389 -9.33 2.98 -32.08
CA ASP A 389 -9.65 2.81 -33.50
C ASP A 389 -10.90 1.94 -33.68
N ARG A 390 -12.01 2.59 -33.97
CA ARG A 390 -13.30 1.92 -34.18
C ARG A 390 -13.30 0.98 -35.38
N ALA A 391 -12.48 1.25 -36.40
CA ALA A 391 -12.40 0.39 -37.59
C ALA A 391 -11.70 -0.93 -37.24
N GLU A 392 -10.67 -0.89 -36.38
CA GLU A 392 -10.02 -2.09 -35.87
C GLU A 392 -10.97 -2.93 -35.01
N VAL A 393 -11.73 -2.28 -34.11
CA VAL A 393 -12.72 -2.96 -33.28
C VAL A 393 -13.83 -3.59 -34.15
N ASP A 394 -14.35 -2.85 -35.14
CA ASP A 394 -15.35 -3.35 -36.08
C ASP A 394 -14.84 -4.57 -36.86
N ALA A 395 -13.61 -4.55 -37.32
CA ALA A 395 -13.01 -5.68 -38.05
C ALA A 395 -12.98 -6.95 -37.18
N VAL A 396 -12.55 -6.84 -35.91
CA VAL A 396 -12.51 -7.99 -34.99
C VAL A 396 -13.92 -8.50 -34.66
N VAL A 397 -14.89 -7.60 -34.45
CA VAL A 397 -16.29 -8.00 -34.22
C VAL A 397 -16.82 -8.77 -35.42
N ARG A 398 -16.59 -8.29 -36.65
CA ARG A 398 -17.02 -8.98 -37.89
C ARG A 398 -16.36 -10.33 -38.05
N GLU A 399 -15.04 -10.44 -37.81
CA GLU A 399 -14.32 -11.69 -37.81
C GLU A 399 -14.93 -12.72 -36.83
N CYS A 400 -15.36 -12.27 -35.64
CA CYS A 400 -16.04 -13.13 -34.70
C CYS A 400 -17.39 -13.66 -35.25
N PHE A 401 -18.15 -12.83 -35.96
CA PHE A 401 -19.41 -13.25 -36.58
C PHE A 401 -19.22 -14.18 -37.80
N ASP A 402 -18.08 -14.06 -38.46
CA ASP A 402 -17.73 -14.94 -39.59
C ASP A 402 -17.18 -16.29 -39.11
N THR A 403 -16.38 -16.28 -38.03
CA THR A 403 -15.69 -17.48 -37.51
C THR A 403 -16.58 -18.31 -36.59
N TYR A 404 -17.36 -17.65 -35.74
CA TYR A 404 -18.13 -18.31 -34.69
C TYR A 404 -19.63 -18.20 -34.92
N ARG A 405 -20.40 -19.08 -34.29
CA ARG A 405 -21.84 -18.97 -34.22
C ARG A 405 -22.22 -18.07 -33.05
N VAL A 406 -22.19 -16.75 -33.27
CA VAL A 406 -22.62 -15.78 -32.28
C VAL A 406 -24.09 -15.90 -32.02
N VAL A 407 -24.50 -16.23 -30.81
CA VAL A 407 -25.92 -16.41 -30.41
C VAL A 407 -26.45 -15.22 -29.62
N TRP A 408 -25.55 -14.44 -29.03
CA TRP A 408 -25.84 -13.23 -28.27
C TRP A 408 -24.69 -12.24 -28.44
N PHE A 409 -24.98 -10.96 -28.62
CA PHE A 409 -23.99 -9.89 -28.63
C PHE A 409 -24.54 -8.68 -27.86
N GLY A 410 -23.87 -8.35 -26.75
CA GLY A 410 -24.14 -7.15 -25.96
C GLY A 410 -23.05 -6.11 -26.19
N VAL A 411 -23.44 -4.86 -26.15
CA VAL A 411 -22.53 -3.72 -26.24
C VAL A 411 -22.88 -2.72 -25.14
N ASP A 412 -21.89 -2.35 -24.33
CA ASP A 412 -21.98 -1.19 -23.43
C ASP A 412 -21.25 -0.02 -24.11
N PRO A 413 -21.99 0.98 -24.63
CA PRO A 413 -21.38 2.11 -25.31
C PRO A 413 -20.67 3.06 -24.38
N SER A 414 -20.68 2.78 -23.06
CA SER A 414 -20.28 3.64 -21.94
C SER A 414 -20.83 5.08 -22.04
N PRO A 415 -21.39 5.61 -20.99
CA PRO A 415 -20.86 6.87 -20.52
C PRO A 415 -20.70 6.87 -19.01
N ALA A 416 -19.63 7.40 -18.53
CA ALA A 416 -19.68 8.17 -17.29
C ALA A 416 -20.81 9.21 -17.46
N LYS A 417 -21.63 9.39 -16.43
CA LYS A 417 -22.88 10.21 -16.41
C LYS A 417 -22.76 11.62 -17.01
N ASP A 418 -21.57 12.08 -17.35
CA ASP A 418 -21.25 13.46 -17.73
C ASP A 418 -20.65 13.62 -19.13
N ASP A 419 -20.39 12.55 -19.90
CA ASP A 419 -19.81 12.68 -21.25
C ASP A 419 -20.68 12.05 -22.34
N SER A 420 -21.64 12.84 -22.84
CA SER A 420 -22.45 12.50 -24.01
C SER A 420 -21.64 12.27 -25.30
N THR A 421 -20.34 12.59 -25.28
CA THR A 421 -19.45 12.47 -26.44
C THR A 421 -18.94 11.04 -26.62
N GLU A 422 -18.86 10.22 -25.58
CA GLU A 422 -18.44 8.81 -25.68
C GLU A 422 -19.52 7.96 -26.37
N ALA A 423 -20.77 8.06 -25.94
CA ALA A 423 -21.88 7.37 -26.59
C ALA A 423 -22.01 7.77 -28.06
N SER A 424 -21.87 9.07 -28.39
CA SER A 424 -21.90 9.57 -29.77
C SER A 424 -20.74 9.04 -30.60
N TYR A 425 -19.58 8.73 -29.99
CA TYR A 425 -18.43 8.15 -30.66
C TYR A 425 -18.74 6.74 -31.19
N TRP A 426 -19.41 5.90 -30.42
CA TRP A 426 -19.64 4.49 -30.76
C TRP A 426 -20.95 4.26 -31.54
N LEU A 427 -21.96 5.11 -31.40
CA LEU A 427 -23.27 4.94 -32.02
C LEU A 427 -23.23 4.60 -33.53
N PRO A 428 -22.42 5.26 -34.37
CA PRO A 428 -22.42 4.93 -35.81
C PRO A 428 -21.99 3.51 -36.14
N VAL A 429 -21.05 2.96 -35.34
CA VAL A 429 -20.56 1.58 -35.50
C VAL A 429 -21.60 0.59 -34.97
N ILE A 430 -22.15 0.89 -33.80
CA ILE A 430 -23.21 0.09 -33.17
C ILE A 430 -24.45 0.00 -34.08
N ASP A 431 -24.84 1.11 -34.69
CA ASP A 431 -25.94 1.15 -35.68
C ASP A 431 -25.63 0.30 -36.93
N GLY A 432 -24.34 0.25 -37.33
CA GLY A 432 -23.86 -0.65 -38.37
C GLY A 432 -24.05 -2.11 -37.99
N TRP A 433 -23.61 -2.51 -36.81
CA TRP A 433 -23.79 -3.87 -36.33
C TRP A 433 -25.27 -4.24 -36.15
N HIS A 434 -26.11 -3.31 -35.73
CA HIS A 434 -27.55 -3.55 -35.62
C HIS A 434 -28.16 -3.85 -37.00
N ARG A 435 -27.77 -3.11 -38.04
CA ARG A 435 -28.27 -3.38 -39.40
C ARG A 435 -27.78 -4.72 -39.93
N ASP A 436 -26.49 -5.05 -39.73
CA ASP A 436 -25.84 -6.21 -40.32
C ASP A 436 -26.14 -7.50 -39.54
N PHE A 437 -26.19 -7.43 -38.20
CA PHE A 437 -26.32 -8.56 -37.31
C PHE A 437 -27.55 -8.56 -36.41
N GLY A 438 -28.47 -7.60 -36.57
CA GLY A 438 -29.62 -7.41 -35.68
C GLY A 438 -30.54 -8.62 -35.54
N ARG A 439 -30.59 -9.51 -36.54
CA ARG A 439 -31.30 -10.81 -36.44
C ARG A 439 -30.57 -11.81 -35.52
N LYS A 440 -29.27 -11.66 -35.33
CA LYS A 440 -28.41 -12.48 -34.46
C LYS A 440 -28.22 -11.84 -33.09
N LEU A 441 -28.39 -10.53 -32.97
CA LEU A 441 -28.35 -9.81 -31.70
C LEU A 441 -29.54 -10.21 -30.84
N ARG A 442 -29.28 -10.57 -29.60
CA ARG A 442 -30.31 -10.97 -28.63
C ARG A 442 -30.62 -9.86 -27.63
N VAL A 443 -29.62 -9.04 -27.29
CA VAL A 443 -29.76 -7.93 -26.36
C VAL A 443 -28.96 -6.75 -26.91
N TRP A 444 -29.50 -5.59 -26.72
CA TRP A 444 -28.91 -4.31 -27.09
C TRP A 444 -28.97 -3.39 -25.85
N ALA A 445 -27.86 -2.87 -25.40
CA ALA A 445 -27.80 -1.89 -24.31
C ALA A 445 -27.66 -0.48 -24.92
N CYS A 446 -28.58 0.41 -24.56
CA CYS A 446 -28.55 1.82 -24.97
C CYS A 446 -28.70 2.69 -23.70
N PRO A 447 -27.93 3.78 -23.53
CA PRO A 447 -28.13 4.70 -22.43
C PRO A 447 -29.48 5.38 -22.55
N GLY A 448 -30.41 5.07 -21.64
CA GLY A 448 -31.69 5.74 -21.53
C GLY A 448 -31.55 7.17 -21.02
N ARG A 449 -32.40 8.08 -21.47
CA ARG A 449 -32.58 9.40 -20.83
C ARG A 449 -33.11 9.17 -19.41
N GLY A 450 -32.28 9.39 -18.41
CA GLY A 450 -32.65 9.27 -17.00
C GLY A 450 -32.09 8.07 -16.24
N GLY A 451 -31.10 7.34 -16.78
CA GLY A 451 -30.43 6.25 -16.07
C GLY A 451 -31.16 4.91 -16.07
N GLU A 452 -32.18 4.77 -16.86
CA GLU A 452 -32.82 3.48 -17.13
C GLU A 452 -32.27 2.87 -18.42
N PHE A 453 -31.84 1.62 -18.36
CA PHE A 453 -31.43 0.85 -19.53
C PHE A 453 -32.67 0.54 -20.38
N CYS A 454 -32.74 1.09 -21.57
CA CYS A 454 -33.76 0.70 -22.56
C CYS A 454 -33.25 -0.52 -23.34
N ALA A 455 -33.78 -1.69 -23.05
CA ALA A 455 -33.68 -2.84 -23.94
C ALA A 455 -34.58 -2.58 -25.17
N VAL A 456 -34.01 -2.21 -26.30
CA VAL A 456 -34.73 -2.12 -27.55
C VAL A 456 -34.66 -3.48 -28.26
N GLY A 457 -35.71 -4.26 -28.12
CA GLY A 457 -35.99 -5.45 -28.92
C GLY A 457 -35.78 -6.79 -28.21
N TYR A 458 -36.87 -7.32 -27.69
CA TYR A 458 -37.07 -8.70 -27.19
C TYR A 458 -36.17 -9.17 -26.05
N ALA A 459 -36.55 -8.80 -24.83
CA ALA A 459 -36.16 -9.50 -23.64
C ALA A 459 -36.71 -10.94 -23.70
N LEU A 460 -35.84 -11.90 -24.02
CA LEU A 460 -36.01 -13.26 -23.55
C LEU A 460 -35.49 -13.30 -22.13
N VAL A 461 -36.37 -13.06 -21.15
CA VAL A 461 -36.17 -13.40 -19.77
C VAL A 461 -35.90 -14.91 -19.74
N CYS A 462 -34.66 -15.32 -19.46
CA CYS A 462 -34.42 -16.68 -19.01
C CYS A 462 -35.10 -16.83 -17.64
N PRO A 463 -36.10 -17.70 -17.47
CA PRO A 463 -36.64 -17.99 -16.15
C PRO A 463 -35.60 -18.80 -15.40
N GLY A 464 -34.91 -18.21 -14.47
CA GLY A 464 -34.01 -18.94 -13.60
C GLY A 464 -32.79 -18.21 -13.00
N TRP A 465 -32.63 -16.89 -13.21
CA TRP A 465 -31.62 -16.12 -12.53
C TRP A 465 -32.24 -14.85 -11.91
N CYS A 466 -32.73 -14.99 -10.70
CA CYS A 466 -32.86 -13.92 -9.71
C CYS A 466 -31.86 -14.19 -8.59
#